data_a9e5bbed61aec6c7acd9e251259d4dfb
#
_entry.id   a9e5bbed61aec6c7acd9e251259d4dfb
#
_cell.length_a   1.000
_cell.length_b   1.000
_cell.length_c   1.000
_cell.angle_alpha   90.00
_cell.angle_beta   90.00
_cell.angle_gamma   90.00
#
_symmetry.space_group_name_H-M   'P 1'
#
loop_
_entity.id
_entity.type
_entity.pdbx_description
1 polymer ?
#
loop_
_entity_poly.entity_id
_entity_poly.type
_entity_poly.pdbx_seq_one_letter_code
_entity_poly.pdbx_strand_id
1 'polypeptide(L)'
;MQNRKFLTHHEINLLLQSVKQKSCSSRDVCMILLAYFHGLRVSELLSLQLSDLELTTEKIYIQRIKNGFSTVHPLQKEEVIAITNWLNERNSLNVKHFNDNPWLFVSRTGKPLSRQRFYNIVSAAGKNAGLNIKVHPHMLRHACGYSLADNGVD
;
A
#
# COMPACT_ATOMS: atom_id res chain seq x y z
N MET A 1 -21.58 -1.75 16.38
CA MET A 1 -20.34 -1.33 15.69
C MET A 1 -19.14 -1.82 16.47
N GLN A 2 -18.23 -2.52 15.82
CA GLN A 2 -17.04 -3.03 16.47
C GLN A 2 -15.94 -1.95 16.47
N ASN A 3 -15.26 -1.82 17.61
CA ASN A 3 -14.17 -0.86 17.79
C ASN A 3 -12.80 -1.52 17.63
N ARG A 4 -12.67 -2.44 16.68
CA ARG A 4 -11.38 -3.07 16.41
C ARG A 4 -10.43 -2.09 15.76
N LYS A 5 -9.14 -2.27 16.04
CA LYS A 5 -8.07 -1.46 15.44
C LYS A 5 -7.24 -2.24 14.43
N PHE A 6 -7.64 -3.46 14.12
CA PHE A 6 -6.94 -4.30 13.15
C PHE A 6 -7.96 -5.01 12.25
N LEU A 7 -7.47 -5.54 11.14
CA LEU A 7 -8.25 -6.36 10.21
C LEU A 7 -7.71 -7.78 10.24
N THR A 8 -8.61 -8.75 10.10
CA THR A 8 -8.20 -10.14 9.94
C THR A 8 -7.64 -10.35 8.54
N HIS A 9 -6.93 -11.46 8.35
CA HIS A 9 -6.40 -11.82 7.04
C HIS A 9 -7.54 -11.96 6.01
N HIS A 10 -8.66 -12.56 6.43
CA HIS A 10 -9.84 -12.70 5.58
C HIS A 10 -10.39 -11.34 5.14
N GLU A 11 -10.45 -10.39 6.07
CA GLU A 11 -10.93 -9.04 5.77
C GLU A 11 -9.99 -8.28 4.83
N ILE A 12 -8.67 -8.49 4.96
CA ILE A 12 -7.70 -7.93 4.01
C ILE A 12 -7.98 -8.47 2.61
N ASN A 13 -8.26 -9.77 2.48
CA ASN A 13 -8.58 -10.36 1.18
C ASN A 13 -9.86 -9.77 0.59
N LEU A 14 -10.88 -9.53 1.42
CA LEU A 14 -12.11 -8.89 0.96
C LEU A 14 -11.86 -7.47 0.46
N LEU A 15 -11.02 -6.73 1.18
CA LEU A 15 -10.61 -5.39 0.77
C LEU A 15 -9.95 -5.41 -0.61
N LEU A 16 -8.98 -6.30 -0.79
CA LEU A 16 -8.25 -6.39 -2.04
C LEU A 16 -9.15 -6.80 -3.21
N GLN A 17 -10.05 -7.75 -2.99
CA GLN A 17 -11.01 -8.16 -4.01
C GLN A 17 -11.91 -7.00 -4.40
N SER A 18 -12.37 -6.23 -3.43
CA SER A 18 -13.20 -5.05 -3.67
C SER A 18 -12.50 -4.03 -4.55
N VAL A 19 -11.21 -3.77 -4.27
CA VAL A 19 -10.43 -2.80 -5.03
C VAL A 19 -10.17 -3.32 -6.45
N LYS A 20 -9.86 -4.61 -6.60
CA LYS A 20 -9.56 -5.22 -7.91
C LYS A 20 -10.73 -5.15 -8.89
N GLN A 21 -11.96 -5.03 -8.39
CA GLN A 21 -13.14 -4.92 -9.23
C GLN A 21 -13.29 -3.56 -9.89
N LYS A 22 -12.56 -2.55 -9.43
CA LYS A 22 -12.64 -1.21 -10.00
C LYS A 22 -11.69 -1.07 -11.18
N SER A 23 -12.09 -0.24 -12.15
CA SER A 23 -11.19 0.14 -13.23
C SER A 23 -10.02 0.96 -12.66
N CYS A 24 -8.85 0.81 -13.26
CA CYS A 24 -7.65 1.53 -12.83
C CYS A 24 -7.29 1.26 -11.37
N SER A 25 -7.42 0.01 -10.93
CA SER A 25 -7.22 -0.36 -9.53
C SER A 25 -5.77 -0.71 -9.17
N SER A 26 -4.86 -0.77 -10.16
CA SER A 26 -3.50 -1.27 -9.91
C SER A 26 -2.76 -0.45 -8.86
N ARG A 27 -2.91 0.87 -8.87
CA ARG A 27 -2.29 1.74 -7.86
C ARG A 27 -2.81 1.40 -6.46
N ASP A 28 -4.12 1.32 -6.32
CA ASP A 28 -4.75 1.13 -5.00
C ASP A 28 -4.43 -0.25 -4.43
N VAL A 29 -4.43 -1.28 -5.27
CA VAL A 29 -4.00 -2.63 -4.85
C VAL A 29 -2.56 -2.61 -4.37
N CYS A 30 -1.67 -1.97 -5.12
CA CYS A 30 -0.26 -1.86 -4.78
C CYS A 30 -0.07 -1.16 -3.43
N MET A 31 -0.75 -0.03 -3.22
CA MET A 31 -0.64 0.73 -1.98
C MET A 31 -1.10 -0.09 -0.77
N ILE A 32 -2.23 -0.76 -0.90
CA ILE A 32 -2.79 -1.56 0.20
C ILE A 32 -1.89 -2.75 0.53
N LEU A 33 -1.39 -3.45 -0.50
CA LEU A 33 -0.49 -4.59 -0.29
C LEU A 33 0.81 -4.17 0.40
N LEU A 34 1.44 -3.09 -0.07
CA LEU A 34 2.68 -2.61 0.54
C LEU A 34 2.47 -2.19 1.98
N ALA A 35 1.39 -1.46 2.25
CA ALA A 35 1.09 -1.02 3.61
C ALA A 35 0.86 -2.21 4.54
N TYR A 36 0.17 -3.23 4.05
CA TYR A 36 -0.15 -4.42 4.84
C TYR A 36 1.08 -5.31 5.07
N PHE A 37 1.78 -5.69 3.99
CA PHE A 37 2.89 -6.64 4.13
C PHE A 37 4.06 -6.07 4.93
N HIS A 38 4.30 -4.77 4.86
CA HIS A 38 5.45 -4.14 5.52
C HIS A 38 5.07 -3.32 6.74
N GLY A 39 3.79 -3.26 7.07
CA GLY A 39 3.32 -2.53 8.24
C GLY A 39 3.66 -1.05 8.19
N LEU A 40 3.51 -0.42 7.02
CA LEU A 40 3.95 0.95 6.81
C LEU A 40 3.00 1.97 7.44
N ARG A 41 3.58 3.03 8.00
CA ARG A 41 2.82 4.24 8.28
C ARG A 41 2.48 4.92 6.96
N VAL A 42 1.41 5.71 6.95
CA VAL A 42 0.98 6.41 5.73
C VAL A 42 2.12 7.23 5.14
N SER A 43 2.83 7.98 5.98
CA SER A 43 3.95 8.81 5.52
C SER A 43 5.10 7.99 4.95
N GLU A 44 5.35 6.80 5.50
CA GLU A 44 6.37 5.89 4.96
C GLU A 44 5.98 5.38 3.58
N LEU A 45 4.72 4.99 3.43
CA LEU A 45 4.20 4.52 2.14
C LEU A 45 4.28 5.62 1.07
N LEU A 46 3.82 6.81 1.41
CA LEU A 46 3.71 7.89 0.44
C LEU A 46 5.05 8.55 0.11
N SER A 47 6.08 8.32 0.93
CA SER A 47 7.43 8.80 0.63
C SER A 47 8.27 7.80 -0.15
N LEU A 48 7.71 6.66 -0.52
CA LEU A 48 8.41 5.69 -1.36
C LEU A 48 8.73 6.29 -2.72
N GLN A 49 9.97 6.04 -3.18
CA GLN A 49 10.42 6.47 -4.49
C GLN A 49 10.66 5.25 -5.37
N LEU A 50 10.66 5.49 -6.67
CA LEU A 50 10.98 4.41 -7.64
C LEU A 50 12.32 3.77 -7.34
N SER A 51 13.30 4.57 -6.88
CA SER A 51 14.62 4.09 -6.54
C SER A 51 14.66 3.19 -5.31
N ASP A 52 13.58 3.16 -4.51
CA ASP A 52 13.49 2.26 -3.36
C ASP A 52 13.14 0.82 -3.76
N LEU A 53 12.76 0.60 -5.01
CA LEU A 53 12.39 -0.72 -5.52
C LEU A 53 13.57 -1.34 -6.24
N GLU A 54 13.83 -2.61 -5.93
CA GLU A 54 14.81 -3.42 -6.65
C GLU A 54 14.12 -4.70 -7.08
N LEU A 55 13.47 -4.66 -8.24
CA LEU A 55 12.62 -5.76 -8.70
C LEU A 55 13.42 -6.98 -9.15
N THR A 56 14.63 -6.79 -9.61
CA THR A 56 15.50 -7.92 -10.03
C THR A 56 15.77 -8.87 -8.86
N THR A 57 16.01 -8.32 -7.69
CA THR A 57 16.26 -9.08 -6.47
C THR A 57 15.03 -9.17 -5.55
N GLU A 58 13.92 -8.58 -5.98
CA GLU A 58 12.64 -8.58 -5.27
C GLU A 58 12.76 -8.03 -3.86
N LYS A 59 13.29 -6.81 -3.75
CA LYS A 59 13.49 -6.12 -2.48
C LYS A 59 12.93 -4.71 -2.53
N ILE A 60 12.59 -4.18 -1.35
CA ILE A 60 12.16 -2.81 -1.19
C ILE A 60 12.92 -2.19 0.00
N TYR A 61 13.38 -0.96 -0.19
CA TYR A 61 14.04 -0.19 0.86
C TYR A 61 12.99 0.72 1.48
N ILE A 62 12.86 0.64 2.81
CA ILE A 62 11.87 1.43 3.54
C ILE A 62 12.60 2.33 4.51
N GLN A 63 12.42 3.64 4.35
CA GLN A 63 12.96 4.62 5.26
C GLN A 63 11.98 4.83 6.41
N ARG A 64 12.40 4.44 7.62
CA ARG A 64 11.56 4.59 8.82
C ARG A 64 11.70 5.99 9.38
N ILE A 65 10.61 6.72 9.37
CA ILE A 65 10.61 8.14 9.70
C ILE A 65 10.91 8.38 11.17
N LYS A 66 10.37 7.55 12.05
CA LYS A 66 10.47 7.77 13.49
C LYS A 66 11.86 7.52 14.08
N ASN A 67 12.60 6.55 13.53
CA ASN A 67 13.91 6.15 14.08
C ASN A 67 15.07 6.44 13.13
N GLY A 68 14.78 6.99 11.94
CA GLY A 68 15.82 7.33 10.97
C GLY A 68 16.54 6.15 10.34
N PHE A 69 16.17 4.92 10.66
CA PHE A 69 16.79 3.72 10.12
C PHE A 69 16.08 3.26 8.87
N SER A 70 16.86 2.95 7.84
CA SER A 70 16.34 2.28 6.65
C SER A 70 16.34 0.79 6.86
N THR A 71 15.29 0.11 6.39
CA THR A 71 15.20 -1.34 6.43
C THR A 71 15.01 -1.86 5.02
N VAL A 72 15.55 -3.05 4.76
CA VAL A 72 15.40 -3.74 3.48
C VAL A 72 14.48 -4.92 3.71
N HIS A 73 13.39 -4.99 2.95
CA HIS A 73 12.42 -6.07 3.08
C HIS A 73 12.37 -6.87 1.77
N PRO A 74 12.24 -8.20 1.86
CA PRO A 74 11.91 -8.98 0.67
C PRO A 74 10.48 -8.69 0.23
N LEU A 75 10.24 -8.73 -1.08
CA LEU A 75 8.91 -8.58 -1.64
C LEU A 75 8.29 -9.94 -1.86
N GLN A 76 7.02 -10.08 -1.50
CA GLN A 76 6.24 -11.28 -1.81
C GLN A 76 5.88 -11.28 -3.30
N LYS A 77 5.60 -12.44 -3.86
CA LYS A 77 5.20 -12.57 -5.27
C LYS A 77 4.01 -11.68 -5.62
N GLU A 78 3.03 -11.64 -4.74
CA GLU A 78 1.85 -10.77 -4.93
C GLU A 78 2.23 -9.31 -5.06
N GLU A 79 3.20 -8.88 -4.26
CA GLU A 79 3.66 -7.50 -4.29
C GLU A 79 4.40 -7.19 -5.59
N VAL A 80 5.25 -8.11 -6.05
CA VAL A 80 5.97 -7.93 -7.29
C VAL A 80 4.99 -7.77 -8.45
N ILE A 81 3.96 -8.61 -8.50
CA ILE A 81 2.92 -8.54 -9.53
C ILE A 81 2.19 -7.19 -9.44
N ALA A 82 1.78 -6.78 -8.24
CA ALA A 82 1.05 -5.53 -8.04
C ALA A 82 1.90 -4.32 -8.41
N ILE A 83 3.16 -4.32 -8.01
CA ILE A 83 4.10 -3.24 -8.34
C ILE A 83 4.30 -3.16 -9.85
N THR A 84 4.52 -4.30 -10.50
CA THR A 84 4.72 -4.35 -11.95
C THR A 84 3.50 -3.81 -12.68
N ASN A 85 2.30 -4.22 -12.27
CA ASN A 85 1.06 -3.73 -12.85
C ASN A 85 0.92 -2.22 -12.68
N TRP A 86 1.21 -1.70 -11.49
CA TRP A 86 1.13 -0.27 -11.25
C TRP A 86 2.18 0.50 -12.07
N LEU A 87 3.41 0.01 -12.13
CA LEU A 87 4.45 0.69 -12.91
C LEU A 87 4.09 0.73 -14.39
N ASN A 88 3.53 -0.34 -14.94
CA ASN A 88 3.08 -0.37 -16.33
C ASN A 88 1.98 0.65 -16.57
N GLU A 89 0.99 0.72 -15.68
CA GLU A 89 -0.07 1.72 -15.78
C GLU A 89 0.47 3.13 -15.62
N ARG A 90 1.31 3.35 -14.62
CA ARG A 90 1.93 4.64 -14.35
C ARG A 90 2.68 5.16 -15.58
N ASN A 91 3.45 4.29 -16.23
CA ASN A 91 4.24 4.65 -17.40
C ASN A 91 3.37 4.89 -18.63
N SER A 92 2.20 4.25 -18.71
CA SER A 92 1.29 4.44 -19.84
C SER A 92 0.39 5.66 -19.69
N LEU A 93 0.27 6.21 -18.47
CA LEU A 93 -0.54 7.41 -18.25
C LEU A 93 0.16 8.62 -18.83
N ASN A 94 -0.52 9.30 -19.75
CA ASN A 94 0.02 10.51 -20.36
C ASN A 94 -0.28 11.72 -19.48
N VAL A 95 0.24 11.67 -18.26
CA VAL A 95 0.06 12.74 -17.29
C VAL A 95 1.38 13.50 -17.15
N LYS A 96 1.28 14.83 -17.31
CA LYS A 96 2.42 15.72 -17.11
C LYS A 96 3.00 15.45 -15.70
N HIS A 97 4.32 15.38 -15.58
CA HIS A 97 5.07 15.16 -14.35
C HIS A 97 5.16 13.71 -13.87
N PHE A 98 4.62 12.73 -14.61
CA PHE A 98 4.77 11.33 -14.20
C PHE A 98 6.10 10.72 -14.68
N ASN A 99 6.53 11.01 -15.90
CA ASN A 99 7.67 10.32 -16.50
C ASN A 99 9.00 10.57 -15.80
N ASP A 100 9.24 11.82 -15.35
CA ASP A 100 10.49 12.20 -14.69
C ASP A 100 10.31 12.33 -13.18
N ASN A 101 9.25 11.77 -12.65
CA ASN A 101 8.89 11.94 -11.24
C ASN A 101 9.43 10.78 -10.40
N PRO A 102 10.13 11.06 -9.28
CA PRO A 102 10.72 10.00 -8.45
C PRO A 102 9.70 9.24 -7.60
N TRP A 103 8.52 9.81 -7.35
CA TRP A 103 7.57 9.23 -6.40
C TRP A 103 6.89 8.00 -6.98
N LEU A 104 6.84 6.93 -6.19
CA LEU A 104 6.11 5.72 -6.59
C LEU A 104 4.62 6.02 -6.74
N PHE A 105 4.04 6.71 -5.77
CA PHE A 105 2.64 7.11 -5.78
C PHE A 105 2.55 8.62 -5.94
N VAL A 106 2.46 9.04 -7.18
CA VAL A 106 2.52 10.44 -7.55
C VAL A 106 1.12 10.99 -7.83
N SER A 107 0.88 12.23 -7.39
CA SER A 107 -0.35 12.96 -7.70
C SER A 107 -0.23 13.64 -9.06
N ARG A 108 -1.38 14.12 -9.56
CA ARG A 108 -1.42 14.81 -10.86
C ARG A 108 -0.57 16.08 -10.89
N THR A 109 -0.26 16.65 -9.72
CA THR A 109 0.57 17.86 -9.61
C THR A 109 2.06 17.55 -9.50
N GLY A 110 2.44 16.27 -9.54
CA GLY A 110 3.83 15.86 -9.44
C GLY A 110 4.35 15.69 -8.02
N LYS A 111 3.50 15.88 -7.03
CA LYS A 111 3.85 15.66 -5.61
C LYS A 111 3.47 14.24 -5.20
N PRO A 112 3.97 13.75 -4.06
CA PRO A 112 3.49 12.48 -3.54
C PRO A 112 1.97 12.53 -3.34
N LEU A 113 1.32 11.37 -3.47
CA LEU A 113 -0.11 11.29 -3.17
C LEU A 113 -0.35 11.72 -1.73
N SER A 114 -1.47 12.41 -1.46
CA SER A 114 -1.75 12.93 -0.14
C SER A 114 -2.21 11.85 0.84
N ARG A 115 -2.01 12.11 2.14
CA ARG A 115 -2.48 11.22 3.20
C ARG A 115 -4.00 11.09 3.18
N GLN A 116 -4.70 12.20 2.95
CA GLN A 116 -6.16 12.20 2.87
C GLN A 116 -6.65 11.33 1.70
N ARG A 117 -5.94 11.38 0.57
CA ARG A 117 -6.30 10.56 -0.59
C ARG A 117 -6.20 9.07 -0.26
N PHE A 118 -5.11 8.65 0.37
CA PHE A 118 -4.95 7.25 0.74
C PHE A 118 -5.99 6.84 1.80
N TYR A 119 -6.26 7.71 2.77
CA TYR A 119 -7.31 7.47 3.75
C TYR A 119 -8.64 7.19 3.05
N ASN A 120 -9.00 8.02 2.07
CA ASN A 120 -10.25 7.86 1.33
C ASN A 120 -10.28 6.55 0.52
N ILE A 121 -9.15 6.17 -0.07
CA ILE A 121 -9.04 4.92 -0.83
C ILE A 121 -9.33 3.71 0.09
N VAL A 122 -8.71 3.68 1.24
CA VAL A 122 -8.86 2.57 2.19
C VAL A 122 -10.28 2.53 2.75
N SER A 123 -10.82 3.70 3.12
CA SER A 123 -12.17 3.81 3.66
C SER A 123 -13.22 3.33 2.65
N ALA A 124 -13.08 3.75 1.39
CA ALA A 124 -13.99 3.33 0.33
C ALA A 124 -13.89 1.82 0.07
N ALA A 125 -12.67 1.28 0.11
CA ALA A 125 -12.46 -0.15 -0.07
C ALA A 125 -13.18 -0.96 1.02
N GLY A 126 -13.12 -0.50 2.26
CA GLY A 126 -13.80 -1.16 3.36
C GLY A 126 -15.31 -1.17 3.19
N LYS A 127 -15.88 -0.03 2.78
CA LYS A 127 -17.31 0.06 2.51
C LYS A 127 -17.74 -0.84 1.36
N ASN A 128 -16.99 -0.84 0.28
CA ASN A 128 -17.29 -1.66 -0.89
C ASN A 128 -17.12 -3.15 -0.61
N ALA A 129 -16.27 -3.50 0.33
CA ALA A 129 -16.09 -4.89 0.76
C ALA A 129 -17.19 -5.36 1.73
N GLY A 130 -18.07 -4.46 2.17
CA GLY A 130 -19.16 -4.80 3.07
C GLY A 130 -18.73 -4.98 4.52
N LEU A 131 -17.61 -4.42 4.91
CA LEU A 131 -17.13 -4.53 6.30
C LEU A 131 -17.95 -3.63 7.23
N ASN A 132 -18.27 -4.15 8.41
CA ASN A 132 -19.10 -3.45 9.41
C ASN A 132 -18.31 -2.49 10.27
N ILE A 133 -17.05 -2.25 9.95
CA ILE A 133 -16.19 -1.34 10.68
C ILE A 133 -15.69 -0.26 9.73
N LYS A 134 -15.35 0.90 10.28
CA LYS A 134 -14.76 1.97 9.50
C LYS A 134 -13.28 1.67 9.30
N VAL A 135 -12.91 1.30 8.09
CA VAL A 135 -11.54 0.92 7.77
C VAL A 135 -10.69 2.16 7.47
N HIS A 136 -9.51 2.22 8.06
CA HIS A 136 -8.55 3.30 7.83
C HIS A 136 -7.13 2.72 7.75
N PRO A 137 -6.16 3.50 7.20
CA PRO A 137 -4.81 2.96 6.91
C PRO A 137 -4.09 2.36 8.10
N HIS A 138 -4.27 2.92 9.31
CA HIS A 138 -3.58 2.41 10.49
C HIS A 138 -3.98 0.96 10.80
N MET A 139 -5.19 0.55 10.43
CA MET A 139 -5.65 -0.82 10.60
C MET A 139 -4.87 -1.81 9.73
N LEU A 140 -4.38 -1.38 8.57
CA LEU A 140 -3.52 -2.22 7.73
C LEU A 140 -2.19 -2.49 8.43
N ARG A 141 -1.63 -1.48 9.08
CA ARG A 141 -0.40 -1.62 9.85
C ARG A 141 -0.60 -2.55 11.04
N HIS A 142 -1.70 -2.42 11.77
CA HIS A 142 -2.06 -3.31 12.87
C HIS A 142 -2.29 -4.74 12.39
N ALA A 143 -2.90 -4.91 11.23
CA ALA A 143 -3.14 -6.23 10.64
C ALA A 143 -1.82 -6.94 10.36
N CYS A 144 -0.80 -6.22 9.88
CA CYS A 144 0.53 -6.78 9.66
C CYS A 144 1.11 -7.34 10.96
N GLY A 145 1.08 -6.54 12.03
CA GLY A 145 1.58 -6.97 13.33
C GLY A 145 0.83 -8.17 13.88
N TYR A 146 -0.49 -8.16 13.77
CA TYR A 146 -1.33 -9.27 14.21
C TYR A 146 -1.02 -10.55 13.42
N SER A 147 -0.89 -10.44 12.11
CA SER A 147 -0.59 -11.59 11.25
C SER A 147 0.77 -12.19 11.57
N LEU A 148 1.78 -11.35 11.82
CA LEU A 148 3.12 -11.83 12.20
C LEU A 148 3.08 -12.56 13.54
N ALA A 149 2.35 -12.03 14.52
CA ALA A 149 2.22 -12.67 15.82
C ALA A 149 1.48 -14.00 15.71
N ASP A 150 0.41 -14.05 14.91
CA ASP A 150 -0.39 -15.26 14.70
C ASP A 150 0.43 -16.37 14.04
N ASN A 151 1.38 -16.02 13.17
CA ASN A 151 2.25 -16.96 12.51
C ASN A 151 3.52 -17.30 13.32
N GLY A 152 3.62 -16.83 14.55
CA GLY A 152 4.77 -17.09 15.40
C GLY A 152 6.03 -16.34 15.03
N VAL A 153 5.91 -15.26 14.28
CA VAL A 153 7.03 -14.40 13.90
C VAL A 153 7.07 -13.21 14.85
N ASP A 154 8.17 -13.01 15.50
CA ASP A 154 8.36 -11.91 16.44
C ASP A 154 8.74 -10.61 15.74
#